data_ec8f26bd3f792344158ee68ffc618aff
#
_entry.id   ec8f26bd3f792344158ee68ffc618aff
#
_cell.length_a   1.000
_cell.length_b   1.000
_cell.length_c   1.000
_cell.angle_alpha   90.00
_cell.angle_beta   90.00
_cell.angle_gamma   90.00
#
_symmetry.space_group_name_H-M   'P 1'
#
loop_
_entity.id
_entity.type
_entity.pdbx_description
1 polymer ?
#
loop_
_entity_poly.entity_id
_entity_poly.type
_entity_poly.pdbx_seq_one_letter_code
_entity_poly.pdbx_strand_id
1 'polypeptide(L)'
;DSSVMLRLAQKAFYPSLPPFPLLHVDTRWKFREMYLFRNWVEKNSGMKLITHINPDGIKSNINPFDHGSALHTDIMKTQSLKQALDKHKYDAAFGGARRDEEKSRAKERVISFRNPSHQWDPKNQRPELWSLYNSKVNKGESTRVFPLSNWTELDIWQYIYQEQIPIVPLYFAKVRPVVVRDGMIIMVDDDRFNIQSNEKIELKRIRFRTLGCYPLTGAIESNANSLEDIVLELLQSKTSERQGRAIDTDSSSSMEIKKIDGYF
;
A
#
# COMPACT_ATOMS: atom_id res chain seq x y z
N ASP A 1 -5.01 -4.84 -3.30
CA ASP A 1 -5.02 -3.87 -4.40
C ASP A 1 -3.94 -4.17 -5.45
N SER A 2 -2.64 -4.19 -5.09
CA SER A 2 -1.55 -4.34 -6.08
C SER A 2 -1.62 -5.62 -6.91
N SER A 3 -1.98 -6.76 -6.31
CA SER A 3 -2.16 -8.04 -7.03
C SER A 3 -3.35 -7.97 -8.00
N VAL A 4 -4.44 -7.32 -7.60
CA VAL A 4 -5.62 -7.08 -8.47
C VAL A 4 -5.24 -6.17 -9.63
N MET A 5 -4.52 -5.07 -9.37
CA MET A 5 -4.06 -4.17 -10.44
C MET A 5 -3.15 -4.89 -11.44
N LEU A 6 -2.23 -5.72 -10.96
CA LEU A 6 -1.37 -6.54 -11.84
C LEU A 6 -2.21 -7.45 -12.74
N ARG A 7 -3.18 -8.16 -12.15
CA ARG A 7 -4.08 -9.04 -12.91
C ARG A 7 -4.89 -8.27 -13.96
N LEU A 8 -5.45 -7.12 -13.58
CA LEU A 8 -6.20 -6.26 -14.52
C LEU A 8 -5.30 -5.73 -15.64
N ALA A 9 -4.07 -5.31 -15.33
CA ALA A 9 -3.12 -4.87 -16.35
C ALA A 9 -2.79 -6.01 -17.33
N GLN A 10 -2.51 -7.20 -16.83
CA GLN A 10 -2.27 -8.37 -17.68
C GLN A 10 -3.46 -8.70 -18.59
N LYS A 11 -4.70 -8.59 -18.08
CA LYS A 11 -5.91 -8.79 -18.89
C LYS A 11 -6.09 -7.68 -19.93
N ALA A 12 -5.85 -6.42 -19.56
CA ALA A 12 -6.04 -5.28 -20.46
C ALA A 12 -5.08 -5.28 -21.67
N PHE A 13 -3.89 -5.83 -21.49
CA PHE A 13 -2.89 -5.87 -22.56
C PHE A 13 -2.79 -7.24 -23.26
N TYR A 14 -3.58 -8.24 -22.83
CA TYR A 14 -3.56 -9.57 -23.45
C TYR A 14 -3.80 -9.51 -24.97
N PRO A 15 -3.03 -10.26 -25.82
CA PRO A 15 -2.04 -11.28 -25.46
C PRO A 15 -0.63 -10.74 -25.13
N SER A 16 -0.38 -9.45 -25.26
CA SER A 16 0.92 -8.83 -24.94
C SER A 16 1.08 -8.62 -23.44
N LEU A 17 2.31 -8.40 -23.00
CA LEU A 17 2.58 -7.93 -21.65
C LEU A 17 2.32 -6.42 -21.55
N PRO A 18 1.94 -5.91 -20.36
CA PRO A 18 1.88 -4.48 -20.11
C PRO A 18 3.21 -3.78 -20.46
N PRO A 19 3.19 -2.66 -21.22
CA PRO A 19 4.41 -2.01 -21.72
C PRO A 19 5.10 -1.12 -20.69
N PHE A 20 4.90 -1.38 -19.40
CA PHE A 20 5.46 -0.61 -18.29
C PHE A 20 5.95 -1.56 -17.18
N PRO A 21 6.96 -1.16 -16.39
CA PRO A 21 7.48 -1.98 -15.30
C PRO A 21 6.61 -1.90 -14.04
N LEU A 22 6.82 -2.86 -13.14
CA LEU A 22 6.39 -2.77 -11.76
C LEU A 22 7.40 -1.93 -10.98
N LEU A 23 6.93 -1.00 -10.13
CA LEU A 23 7.76 -0.20 -9.25
C LEU A 23 7.52 -0.60 -7.80
N HIS A 24 8.57 -1.03 -7.11
CA HIS A 24 8.55 -1.28 -5.68
C HIS A 24 9.42 -0.26 -4.94
N VAL A 25 8.77 0.60 -4.14
CA VAL A 25 9.47 1.45 -3.19
C VAL A 25 9.76 0.64 -1.93
N ASP A 26 11.01 0.24 -1.77
CA ASP A 26 11.44 -0.59 -0.66
C ASP A 26 11.92 0.30 0.50
N THR A 27 11.18 0.26 1.59
CA THR A 27 11.50 0.99 2.82
C THR A 27 12.51 0.25 3.70
N ARG A 28 12.99 -0.93 3.29
CA ARG A 28 13.77 -1.91 4.07
C ARG A 28 13.02 -2.47 5.30
N TRP A 29 11.84 -1.96 5.59
CA TRP A 29 10.99 -2.35 6.71
C TRP A 29 9.68 -2.96 6.20
N LYS A 30 9.80 -4.13 5.57
CA LYS A 30 8.67 -4.97 5.16
C LYS A 30 8.76 -6.31 5.88
N PHE A 31 7.62 -7.00 6.01
CA PHE A 31 7.58 -8.37 6.49
C PHE A 31 8.32 -9.31 5.53
N ARG A 32 8.95 -10.36 6.06
CA ARG A 32 9.68 -11.35 5.26
C ARG A 32 8.81 -11.97 4.16
N GLU A 33 7.57 -12.34 4.49
CA GLU A 33 6.63 -12.92 3.52
C GLU A 33 6.30 -11.96 2.37
N MET A 34 6.34 -10.65 2.59
CA MET A 34 6.17 -9.66 1.51
C MET A 34 7.35 -9.66 0.53
N TYR A 35 8.57 -9.78 1.02
CA TYR A 35 9.76 -9.88 0.15
C TYR A 35 9.74 -11.17 -0.67
N LEU A 36 9.39 -12.29 -0.05
CA LEU A 36 9.25 -13.58 -0.75
C LEU A 36 8.19 -13.51 -1.85
N PHE A 37 7.03 -12.92 -1.54
CA PHE A 37 5.96 -12.75 -2.51
C PHE A 37 6.36 -11.79 -3.64
N ARG A 38 7.03 -10.67 -3.35
CA ARG A 38 7.57 -9.76 -4.36
C ARG A 38 8.50 -10.49 -5.34
N ASN A 39 9.42 -11.29 -4.83
CA ASN A 39 10.36 -12.06 -5.65
C ASN A 39 9.62 -13.13 -6.49
N TRP A 40 8.57 -13.71 -5.94
CA TRP A 40 7.70 -14.62 -6.67
C TRP A 40 6.97 -13.90 -7.82
N VAL A 41 6.40 -12.71 -7.56
CA VAL A 41 5.74 -11.88 -8.59
C VAL A 41 6.72 -11.52 -9.70
N GLU A 42 7.94 -11.10 -9.37
CA GLU A 42 8.98 -10.78 -10.36
C GLU A 42 9.24 -11.94 -11.32
N LYS A 43 9.35 -13.16 -10.78
CA LYS A 43 9.61 -14.37 -11.57
C LYS A 43 8.41 -14.82 -12.42
N ASN A 44 7.19 -14.63 -11.93
CA ASN A 44 5.99 -15.24 -12.52
C ASN A 44 5.10 -14.27 -13.30
N SER A 45 5.27 -12.95 -13.15
CA SER A 45 4.45 -11.97 -13.87
C SER A 45 4.88 -11.75 -15.32
N GLY A 46 6.12 -12.09 -15.68
CA GLY A 46 6.75 -11.73 -16.95
C GLY A 46 7.11 -10.23 -17.05
N MET A 47 6.79 -9.43 -16.05
CA MET A 47 7.04 -7.99 -16.05
C MET A 47 8.34 -7.65 -15.33
N LYS A 48 9.04 -6.63 -15.83
CA LYS A 48 10.23 -6.09 -15.15
C LYS A 48 9.85 -5.47 -13.83
N LEU A 49 10.52 -5.84 -12.74
CA LEU A 49 10.41 -5.18 -11.44
C LEU A 49 11.57 -4.18 -11.25
N ILE A 50 11.23 -2.95 -10.90
CA ILE A 50 12.18 -1.92 -10.49
C ILE A 50 12.01 -1.73 -8.98
N THR A 51 13.09 -1.95 -8.24
CA THR A 51 13.14 -1.66 -6.80
C THR A 51 13.92 -0.40 -6.56
N HIS A 52 13.33 0.55 -5.84
CA HIS A 52 13.99 1.79 -5.44
C HIS A 52 14.00 1.92 -3.92
N ILE A 53 15.16 2.26 -3.38
CA ILE A 53 15.37 2.56 -1.96
C ILE A 53 15.96 3.97 -1.88
N ASN A 54 15.49 4.78 -0.94
CA ASN A 54 16.05 6.11 -0.74
C ASN A 54 17.49 6.02 -0.21
N PRO A 55 18.51 6.47 -0.98
CA PRO A 55 19.90 6.38 -0.57
C PRO A 55 20.24 7.24 0.66
N ASP A 56 19.57 8.39 0.82
CA ASP A 56 19.80 9.27 1.97
C ASP A 56 19.20 8.65 3.25
N GLY A 57 18.04 7.99 3.13
CA GLY A 57 17.46 7.23 4.22
C GLY A 57 18.34 6.06 4.67
N ILE A 58 19.06 5.42 3.74
CA ILE A 58 20.05 4.39 4.07
C ILE A 58 21.23 4.99 4.85
N LYS A 59 21.82 6.08 4.34
CA LYS A 59 22.96 6.75 4.99
C LYS A 59 22.64 7.19 6.41
N SER A 60 21.43 7.69 6.64
CA SER A 60 20.96 8.15 7.95
C SER A 60 20.37 7.03 8.81
N ASN A 61 20.44 5.79 8.36
CA ASN A 61 19.88 4.60 9.04
C ASN A 61 18.43 4.78 9.52
N ILE A 62 17.59 5.43 8.68
CA ILE A 62 16.21 5.74 9.03
C ILE A 62 15.42 4.45 9.24
N ASN A 63 14.88 4.30 10.45
CA ASN A 63 14.08 3.16 10.85
C ASN A 63 12.87 3.59 11.69
N PRO A 64 11.82 2.76 11.80
CA PRO A 64 10.58 3.15 12.48
C PRO A 64 10.70 3.20 14.01
N PHE A 65 11.67 2.53 14.61
CA PHE A 65 11.83 2.51 16.08
C PHE A 65 12.49 3.78 16.61
N ASP A 66 13.59 4.21 15.98
CA ASP A 66 14.36 5.37 16.45
C ASP A 66 13.76 6.71 15.94
N HIS A 67 13.10 6.69 14.79
CA HIS A 67 12.66 7.90 14.10
C HIS A 67 11.13 8.08 14.05
N GLY A 68 10.39 7.07 14.51
CA GLY A 68 8.93 7.07 14.49
C GLY A 68 8.30 6.87 13.10
N SER A 69 6.99 6.71 13.08
CA SER A 69 6.23 6.40 11.87
C SER A 69 6.24 7.52 10.84
N ALA A 70 6.13 8.78 11.30
CA ALA A 70 6.01 9.94 10.43
C ALA A 70 7.29 10.18 9.61
N LEU A 71 8.44 10.31 10.27
CA LEU A 71 9.72 10.57 9.60
C LEU A 71 10.14 9.39 8.72
N HIS A 72 9.99 8.15 9.23
CA HIS A 72 10.26 6.95 8.43
C HIS A 72 9.39 6.90 7.16
N THR A 73 8.11 7.23 7.26
CA THR A 73 7.20 7.25 6.10
C THR A 73 7.58 8.36 5.12
N ASP A 74 7.88 9.54 5.61
CA ASP A 74 8.27 10.64 4.71
C ASP A 74 9.54 10.28 3.94
N ILE A 75 10.64 9.96 4.62
CA ILE A 75 11.92 9.73 3.97
C ILE A 75 11.92 8.45 3.14
N MET A 76 11.53 7.31 3.75
CA MET A 76 11.68 6.01 3.12
C MET A 76 10.57 5.66 2.12
N LYS A 77 9.46 6.40 2.12
CA LYS A 77 8.33 6.12 1.24
C LYS A 77 7.99 7.30 0.33
N THR A 78 7.69 8.50 0.89
CA THR A 78 7.28 9.66 0.10
C THR A 78 8.43 10.19 -0.75
N GLN A 79 9.56 10.52 -0.16
CA GLN A 79 10.74 11.02 -0.87
C GLN A 79 11.31 9.95 -1.80
N SER A 80 11.33 8.70 -1.35
CA SER A 80 11.78 7.56 -2.16
C SER A 80 10.94 7.39 -3.44
N LEU A 81 9.61 7.55 -3.34
CA LEU A 81 8.73 7.49 -4.51
C LEU A 81 9.03 8.64 -5.49
N LYS A 82 9.17 9.88 -4.99
CA LYS A 82 9.51 11.03 -5.83
C LYS A 82 10.83 10.81 -6.58
N GLN A 83 11.87 10.37 -5.85
CA GLN A 83 13.17 10.04 -6.45
C GLN A 83 13.06 8.98 -7.55
N ALA A 84 12.25 7.94 -7.34
CA ALA A 84 12.05 6.89 -8.34
C ALA A 84 11.36 7.42 -9.61
N LEU A 85 10.34 8.24 -9.44
CA LEU A 85 9.58 8.82 -10.56
C LEU A 85 10.46 9.79 -11.39
N ASP A 86 11.22 10.64 -10.71
CA ASP A 86 12.15 11.58 -11.37
C ASP A 86 13.29 10.86 -12.08
N LYS A 87 13.88 9.87 -11.41
CA LYS A 87 14.97 9.06 -11.97
C LYS A 87 14.58 8.38 -13.27
N HIS A 88 13.37 7.86 -13.33
CA HIS A 88 12.86 7.11 -14.48
C HIS A 88 12.02 7.98 -15.42
N LYS A 89 11.76 9.25 -15.08
CA LYS A 89 10.98 10.22 -15.86
C LYS A 89 9.59 9.69 -16.23
N TYR A 90 8.89 9.11 -15.24
CA TYR A 90 7.54 8.60 -15.46
C TYR A 90 6.50 9.72 -15.46
N ASP A 91 5.72 9.81 -16.53
CA ASP A 91 4.59 10.74 -16.64
C ASP A 91 3.37 10.27 -15.85
N ALA A 92 3.26 8.96 -15.63
CA ALA A 92 2.14 8.37 -14.91
C ALA A 92 2.59 7.22 -14.01
N ALA A 93 1.89 7.07 -12.87
CA ALA A 93 2.07 5.93 -11.98
C ALA A 93 0.69 5.38 -11.55
N PHE A 94 0.49 4.09 -11.78
CA PHE A 94 -0.70 3.39 -11.32
C PHE A 94 -0.62 3.07 -9.83
N GLY A 95 -1.69 3.34 -9.09
CA GLY A 95 -1.80 3.07 -7.67
C GLY A 95 -3.11 2.39 -7.30
N GLY A 96 -3.08 1.58 -6.25
CA GLY A 96 -4.24 0.81 -5.77
C GLY A 96 -5.14 1.58 -4.81
N ALA A 97 -5.07 2.90 -4.76
CA ALA A 97 -5.91 3.69 -3.86
C ALA A 97 -7.39 3.60 -4.23
N ARG A 98 -8.24 3.44 -3.22
CA ARG A 98 -9.69 3.36 -3.34
C ARG A 98 -10.37 4.44 -2.52
N ARG A 99 -11.50 4.96 -2.97
CA ARG A 99 -12.29 5.97 -2.25
C ARG A 99 -12.88 5.43 -0.95
N ASP A 100 -13.12 4.12 -0.91
CA ASP A 100 -13.65 3.39 0.24
C ASP A 100 -12.69 3.34 1.44
N GLU A 101 -11.38 3.46 1.21
CA GLU A 101 -10.37 3.31 2.27
C GLU A 101 -10.46 4.39 3.34
N GLU A 102 -10.65 5.65 2.93
CA GLU A 102 -10.73 6.80 3.82
C GLU A 102 -11.32 8.05 3.16
N LYS A 103 -11.80 9.00 4.00
CA LYS A 103 -12.47 10.23 3.55
C LYS A 103 -11.61 11.10 2.61
N SER A 104 -10.30 11.20 2.85
CA SER A 104 -9.43 12.03 2.03
C SER A 104 -9.27 11.48 0.62
N ARG A 105 -9.37 10.16 0.43
CA ARG A 105 -9.31 9.52 -0.87
C ARG A 105 -10.58 9.70 -1.69
N ALA A 106 -11.73 9.92 -1.04
CA ALA A 106 -12.98 10.23 -1.74
C ALA A 106 -12.92 11.53 -2.56
N LYS A 107 -12.03 12.45 -2.21
CA LYS A 107 -11.80 13.70 -2.95
C LYS A 107 -10.90 13.54 -4.18
N GLU A 108 -10.19 12.44 -4.30
CA GLU A 108 -9.23 12.21 -5.36
C GLU A 108 -9.93 11.71 -6.64
N ARG A 109 -9.39 12.09 -7.78
CA ARG A 109 -9.88 11.65 -9.10
C ARG A 109 -9.25 10.31 -9.48
N VAL A 110 -9.85 9.60 -10.44
CA VAL A 110 -9.25 8.39 -11.03
C VAL A 110 -7.91 8.76 -11.69
N ILE A 111 -7.88 9.86 -12.46
CA ILE A 111 -6.64 10.45 -12.96
C ILE A 111 -6.33 11.70 -12.14
N SER A 112 -5.42 11.57 -11.22
CA SER A 112 -5.08 12.60 -10.24
C SER A 112 -3.77 13.28 -10.65
N PHE A 113 -3.84 14.58 -10.95
CA PHE A 113 -2.71 15.37 -11.44
C PHE A 113 -1.79 15.80 -10.30
N ARG A 114 -0.50 15.82 -10.61
CA ARG A 114 0.57 16.28 -9.74
C ARG A 114 1.37 17.36 -10.44
N ASN A 115 1.68 18.43 -9.73
CA ASN A 115 2.58 19.49 -10.20
C ASN A 115 4.04 18.98 -10.33
N PRO A 116 4.98 19.78 -10.84
CA PRO A 116 6.39 19.39 -10.96
C PRO A 116 7.08 18.98 -9.64
N SER A 117 6.51 19.36 -8.48
CA SER A 117 6.98 18.96 -7.16
C SER A 117 6.26 17.69 -6.65
N HIS A 118 5.52 16.98 -7.50
CA HIS A 118 4.67 15.82 -7.19
C HIS A 118 3.50 16.11 -6.25
N GLN A 119 3.17 17.37 -6.00
CA GLN A 119 2.12 17.77 -5.07
C GLN A 119 0.74 17.69 -5.73
N TRP A 120 -0.23 17.26 -4.95
CA TRP A 120 -1.64 17.26 -5.34
C TRP A 120 -2.28 18.61 -5.02
N ASP A 121 -2.91 19.23 -6.03
CA ASP A 121 -3.75 20.41 -5.85
C ASP A 121 -5.20 20.06 -6.14
N PRO A 122 -6.07 19.99 -5.10
CA PRO A 122 -7.47 19.62 -5.29
C PRO A 122 -8.26 20.62 -6.13
N LYS A 123 -7.82 21.87 -6.22
CA LYS A 123 -8.52 22.92 -6.98
C LYS A 123 -8.30 22.81 -8.49
N ASN A 124 -7.15 22.24 -8.88
CA ASN A 124 -6.74 22.14 -10.30
C ASN A 124 -6.90 20.73 -10.87
N GLN A 125 -7.72 19.87 -10.21
CA GLN A 125 -8.05 18.56 -10.76
C GLN A 125 -9.11 18.68 -11.86
N ARG A 126 -8.96 17.89 -12.92
CA ARG A 126 -9.91 17.88 -14.03
C ARG A 126 -11.18 17.16 -13.66
N PRO A 127 -12.36 17.65 -14.06
CA PRO A 127 -13.62 16.94 -13.88
C PRO A 127 -13.64 15.58 -14.61
N GLU A 128 -14.30 14.59 -14.02
CA GLU A 128 -14.52 13.25 -14.59
C GLU A 128 -16.01 12.97 -14.72
N LEU A 129 -16.73 13.90 -15.37
CA LEU A 129 -18.16 13.77 -15.60
C LEU A 129 -18.42 12.66 -16.62
N TRP A 130 -19.47 11.87 -16.39
CA TRP A 130 -19.88 10.76 -17.27
C TRP A 130 -18.78 9.74 -17.57
N SER A 131 -17.85 9.52 -16.62
CA SER A 131 -16.69 8.63 -16.80
C SER A 131 -15.76 9.01 -17.96
N LEU A 132 -15.75 10.28 -18.35
CA LEU A 132 -14.80 10.80 -19.33
C LEU A 132 -13.51 11.20 -18.62
N TYR A 133 -12.42 10.55 -19.01
CA TYR A 133 -11.09 10.75 -18.40
C TYR A 133 -10.20 11.56 -19.33
N ASN A 134 -9.62 12.64 -18.80
CA ASN A 134 -8.63 13.42 -19.51
C ASN A 134 -7.24 13.18 -18.89
N SER A 135 -6.39 12.47 -19.62
CA SER A 135 -5.03 12.13 -19.20
C SER A 135 -3.95 13.06 -19.77
N LYS A 136 -4.32 14.16 -20.43
CA LYS A 136 -3.35 15.09 -20.99
C LYS A 136 -2.48 15.70 -19.88
N VAL A 137 -1.19 15.45 -19.91
CA VAL A 137 -0.18 15.96 -18.98
C VAL A 137 0.52 17.14 -19.59
N ASN A 138 0.67 18.25 -18.85
CA ASN A 138 1.49 19.38 -19.27
C ASN A 138 2.94 19.15 -18.94
N LYS A 139 3.84 19.93 -19.54
CA LYS A 139 5.28 19.82 -19.29
C LYS A 139 5.60 19.98 -17.79
N GLY A 140 6.25 18.97 -17.23
CA GLY A 140 6.64 18.94 -15.81
C GLY A 140 5.57 18.42 -14.86
N GLU A 141 4.31 18.22 -15.32
CA GLU A 141 3.30 17.53 -14.55
C GLU A 141 3.44 16.01 -14.63
N SER A 142 2.82 15.31 -13.71
CA SER A 142 2.66 13.85 -13.75
C SER A 142 1.27 13.45 -13.25
N THR A 143 0.90 12.20 -13.45
CA THR A 143 -0.40 11.70 -12.97
C THR A 143 -0.22 10.51 -12.02
N ARG A 144 -1.16 10.39 -11.08
CA ARG A 144 -1.44 9.14 -10.38
C ARG A 144 -2.75 8.60 -10.92
N VAL A 145 -2.74 7.36 -11.36
CA VAL A 145 -3.93 6.72 -11.93
C VAL A 145 -4.41 5.65 -10.98
N PHE A 146 -5.68 5.74 -10.58
CA PHE A 146 -6.30 4.86 -9.59
C PHE A 146 -7.42 4.01 -10.23
N PRO A 147 -7.09 2.91 -10.91
CA PRO A 147 -8.08 2.09 -11.61
C PRO A 147 -9.13 1.48 -10.67
N LEU A 148 -8.77 1.26 -9.42
CA LEU A 148 -9.63 0.66 -8.39
C LEU A 148 -10.39 1.72 -7.57
N SER A 149 -10.38 2.99 -7.97
CA SER A 149 -10.91 4.11 -7.19
C SER A 149 -12.34 3.91 -6.68
N ASN A 150 -13.19 3.27 -7.47
CA ASN A 150 -14.61 3.04 -7.16
C ASN A 150 -14.89 1.65 -6.56
N TRP A 151 -13.87 0.84 -6.33
CA TRP A 151 -14.00 -0.49 -5.75
C TRP A 151 -14.01 -0.43 -4.22
N THR A 152 -14.83 -1.25 -3.60
CA THR A 152 -14.82 -1.47 -2.15
C THR A 152 -13.78 -2.53 -1.77
N GLU A 153 -13.48 -2.66 -0.46
CA GLU A 153 -12.65 -3.76 0.04
C GLU A 153 -13.27 -5.11 -0.34
N LEU A 154 -14.58 -5.23 -0.24
CA LEU A 154 -15.30 -6.46 -0.60
C LEU A 154 -15.14 -6.80 -2.08
N ASP A 155 -15.24 -5.82 -2.99
CA ASP A 155 -15.04 -6.03 -4.44
C ASP A 155 -13.64 -6.57 -4.73
N ILE A 156 -12.61 -6.06 -4.04
CA ILE A 156 -11.24 -6.54 -4.16
C ILE A 156 -11.15 -8.01 -3.78
N TRP A 157 -11.71 -8.41 -2.63
CA TRP A 157 -11.63 -9.78 -2.15
C TRP A 157 -12.46 -10.75 -2.97
N GLN A 158 -13.64 -10.34 -3.42
CA GLN A 158 -14.47 -11.13 -4.35
C GLN A 158 -13.74 -11.36 -5.68
N TYR A 159 -13.09 -10.34 -6.21
CA TYR A 159 -12.33 -10.47 -7.45
C TYR A 159 -11.09 -11.37 -7.27
N ILE A 160 -10.37 -11.24 -6.14
CA ILE A 160 -9.26 -12.15 -5.81
C ILE A 160 -9.76 -13.59 -5.75
N TYR A 161 -10.90 -13.83 -5.12
CA TYR A 161 -11.52 -15.16 -5.03
C TYR A 161 -11.91 -15.70 -6.40
N GLN A 162 -12.62 -14.91 -7.19
CA GLN A 162 -13.10 -15.30 -8.52
C GLN A 162 -11.97 -15.62 -9.50
N GLU A 163 -10.93 -14.79 -9.53
CA GLU A 163 -9.79 -14.93 -10.44
C GLU A 163 -8.66 -15.79 -9.86
N GLN A 164 -8.80 -16.30 -8.63
CA GLN A 164 -7.78 -17.07 -7.91
C GLN A 164 -6.41 -16.37 -7.91
N ILE A 165 -6.42 -15.07 -7.60
CA ILE A 165 -5.23 -14.22 -7.64
C ILE A 165 -4.30 -14.58 -6.49
N PRO A 166 -3.02 -14.88 -6.74
CA PRO A 166 -2.05 -15.08 -5.68
C PRO A 166 -1.86 -13.82 -4.83
N ILE A 167 -1.82 -14.00 -3.52
CA ILE A 167 -1.66 -12.92 -2.54
C ILE A 167 -0.63 -13.30 -1.47
N VAL A 168 -0.18 -12.30 -0.72
CA VAL A 168 0.75 -12.51 0.39
C VAL A 168 0.10 -13.38 1.48
N PRO A 169 0.77 -14.44 1.99
CA PRO A 169 0.19 -15.33 3.00
C PRO A 169 -0.20 -14.64 4.32
N LEU A 170 0.31 -13.44 4.59
CA LEU A 170 -0.05 -12.62 5.76
C LEU A 170 -1.53 -12.23 5.83
N TYR A 171 -2.25 -12.31 4.72
CA TYR A 171 -3.69 -12.06 4.70
C TYR A 171 -4.51 -13.23 5.29
N PHE A 172 -3.93 -14.41 5.40
CA PHE A 172 -4.56 -15.59 5.99
C PHE A 172 -4.21 -15.75 7.47
N ALA A 173 -5.18 -16.14 8.27
CA ALA A 173 -5.01 -16.35 9.70
C ALA A 173 -4.06 -17.52 9.98
N LYS A 174 -3.02 -17.23 10.78
CA LYS A 174 -2.03 -18.20 11.23
C LYS A 174 -1.57 -17.85 12.64
N VAL A 175 -1.16 -18.85 13.41
CA VAL A 175 -0.54 -18.62 14.72
C VAL A 175 0.85 -17.99 14.50
N ARG A 176 1.04 -16.80 15.08
CA ARG A 176 2.26 -15.99 14.90
C ARG A 176 2.68 -15.38 16.23
N PRO A 177 4.01 -15.15 16.45
CA PRO A 177 4.48 -14.41 17.61
C PRO A 177 4.10 -12.94 17.49
N VAL A 178 3.51 -12.40 18.55
CA VAL A 178 3.05 -11.01 18.61
C VAL A 178 3.38 -10.37 19.95
N VAL A 179 3.40 -9.04 19.96
CA VAL A 179 3.30 -8.22 21.17
C VAL A 179 2.07 -7.32 21.04
N VAL A 180 1.51 -6.92 22.17
CA VAL A 180 0.42 -5.92 22.21
C VAL A 180 1.00 -4.62 22.74
N ARG A 181 0.99 -3.57 21.93
CA ARG A 181 1.49 -2.25 22.26
C ARG A 181 0.42 -1.22 21.96
N ASP A 182 0.00 -0.44 22.95
CA ASP A 182 -1.04 0.58 22.84
C ASP A 182 -2.35 0.07 22.17
N GLY A 183 -2.74 -1.18 22.52
CA GLY A 183 -3.92 -1.83 21.95
C GLY A 183 -3.73 -2.40 20.55
N MET A 184 -2.57 -2.21 19.93
CA MET A 184 -2.25 -2.74 18.61
C MET A 184 -1.52 -4.09 18.72
N ILE A 185 -1.98 -5.08 17.98
CA ILE A 185 -1.31 -6.39 17.85
C ILE A 185 -0.22 -6.26 16.79
N ILE A 186 1.02 -6.33 17.20
CA ILE A 186 2.19 -6.20 16.32
C ILE A 186 2.87 -7.56 16.20
N MET A 187 3.01 -8.07 14.97
CA MET A 187 3.73 -9.31 14.72
C MET A 187 5.24 -9.12 14.90
N VAL A 188 5.87 -10.01 15.63
CA VAL A 188 7.32 -10.11 15.74
C VAL A 188 7.83 -10.98 14.59
N ASP A 189 8.30 -10.33 13.52
CA ASP A 189 8.67 -11.00 12.26
C ASP A 189 10.14 -11.43 12.25
N ASP A 190 11.01 -10.64 12.87
CA ASP A 190 12.44 -10.88 12.91
C ASP A 190 13.11 -10.21 14.13
N ASP A 191 14.41 -10.38 14.25
CA ASP A 191 15.28 -9.92 15.34
C ASP A 191 15.50 -8.39 15.36
N ARG A 192 15.05 -7.66 14.35
CA ARG A 192 15.05 -6.19 14.36
C ARG A 192 13.98 -5.59 15.25
N PHE A 193 13.05 -6.42 15.74
CA PHE A 193 11.98 -5.95 16.61
C PHE A 193 12.50 -5.57 17.99
N ASN A 194 12.31 -4.32 18.39
CA ASN A 194 12.70 -3.86 19.73
C ASN A 194 11.57 -4.16 20.73
N ILE A 195 11.77 -5.23 21.53
CA ILE A 195 10.86 -5.65 22.59
C ILE A 195 11.14 -4.78 23.82
N GLN A 196 10.12 -4.13 24.36
CA GLN A 196 10.23 -3.35 25.59
C GLN A 196 10.25 -4.26 26.83
N SER A 197 10.83 -3.78 27.94
CA SER A 197 11.00 -4.57 29.17
C SER A 197 9.69 -5.05 29.79
N ASN A 198 8.59 -4.37 29.52
CA ASN A 198 7.24 -4.71 30.00
C ASN A 198 6.42 -5.55 29.01
N GLU A 199 6.96 -5.85 27.83
CA GLU A 199 6.27 -6.61 26.80
C GLU A 199 6.59 -8.10 26.90
N LYS A 200 5.61 -8.93 26.54
CA LYS A 200 5.78 -10.38 26.41
C LYS A 200 5.36 -10.81 25.01
N ILE A 201 6.15 -11.69 24.41
CA ILE A 201 5.76 -12.34 23.17
C ILE A 201 4.70 -13.38 23.47
N GLU A 202 3.56 -13.29 22.80
CA GLU A 202 2.46 -14.23 22.84
C GLU A 202 2.29 -14.88 21.47
N LEU A 203 1.80 -16.11 21.45
CA LEU A 203 1.37 -16.76 20.21
C LEU A 203 -0.12 -16.55 20.03
N LYS A 204 -0.49 -15.77 19.02
CA LYS A 204 -1.91 -15.52 18.68
C LYS A 204 -2.20 -15.89 17.23
N ARG A 205 -3.45 -16.31 16.99
CA ARG A 205 -3.94 -16.56 15.64
C ARG A 205 -4.39 -15.24 15.03
N ILE A 206 -3.59 -14.73 14.11
CA ILE A 206 -3.77 -13.41 13.53
C ILE A 206 -3.69 -13.44 12.01
N ARG A 207 -4.28 -12.43 11.38
CA ARG A 207 -4.07 -12.04 9.99
C ARG A 207 -3.93 -10.53 9.84
N PHE A 208 -3.53 -10.09 8.67
CA PHE A 208 -3.53 -8.67 8.32
C PHE A 208 -4.71 -8.37 7.38
N ARG A 209 -5.39 -7.23 7.56
CA ARG A 209 -6.36 -6.70 6.58
C ARG A 209 -5.66 -5.83 5.55
N THR A 210 -4.58 -5.17 5.96
CA THR A 210 -3.76 -4.31 5.09
C THR A 210 -2.29 -4.52 5.41
N LEU A 211 -1.43 -4.39 4.42
CA LEU A 211 0.02 -4.55 4.58
C LEU A 211 0.74 -3.23 4.32
N GLY A 212 1.49 -2.79 5.28
CA GLY A 212 2.30 -1.58 5.24
C GLY A 212 3.77 -1.87 5.56
N CYS A 213 4.38 -0.97 6.34
CA CYS A 213 5.72 -1.17 6.86
C CYS A 213 5.68 -1.96 8.17
N TYR A 214 6.63 -2.83 8.36
CA TYR A 214 6.93 -3.48 9.63
C TYR A 214 7.72 -2.52 10.52
N PRO A 215 7.42 -2.36 11.80
CA PRO A 215 6.30 -2.92 12.58
C PRO A 215 5.06 -2.00 12.65
N LEU A 216 4.94 -1.02 11.76
CA LEU A 216 3.93 0.04 11.79
C LEU A 216 2.53 -0.42 11.36
N THR A 217 2.36 -1.69 11.05
CA THR A 217 1.08 -2.25 10.64
C THR A 217 0.62 -3.27 11.66
N GLY A 218 -0.52 -3.00 12.31
CA GLY A 218 -1.16 -3.91 13.24
C GLY A 218 -1.88 -5.06 12.53
N ALA A 219 -1.95 -6.19 13.22
CA ALA A 219 -2.74 -7.35 12.84
C ALA A 219 -4.07 -7.38 13.60
N ILE A 220 -4.96 -8.25 13.17
CA ILE A 220 -6.22 -8.57 13.87
C ILE A 220 -6.25 -10.05 14.26
N GLU A 221 -6.87 -10.38 15.39
CA GLU A 221 -7.21 -11.77 15.70
C GLU A 221 -8.29 -12.25 14.74
N SER A 222 -8.08 -13.40 14.13
CA SER A 222 -9.00 -13.95 13.15
C SER A 222 -8.78 -15.45 12.96
N ASN A 223 -9.83 -16.13 12.53
CA ASN A 223 -9.78 -17.52 12.12
C ASN A 223 -9.83 -17.71 10.60
N ALA A 224 -10.01 -16.63 9.83
CA ALA A 224 -10.12 -16.67 8.38
C ALA A 224 -8.81 -17.15 7.72
N ASN A 225 -8.78 -18.39 7.28
CA ASN A 225 -7.60 -19.03 6.70
C ASN A 225 -7.75 -19.40 5.22
N SER A 226 -8.91 -19.09 4.63
CA SER A 226 -9.22 -19.23 3.21
C SER A 226 -9.75 -17.91 2.64
N LEU A 227 -9.88 -17.80 1.33
CA LEU A 227 -10.46 -16.62 0.67
C LEU A 227 -11.95 -16.50 1.01
N GLU A 228 -12.66 -17.62 1.10
CA GLU A 228 -14.06 -17.67 1.49
C GLU A 228 -14.26 -17.13 2.90
N ASP A 229 -13.44 -17.54 3.85
CA ASP A 229 -13.50 -17.08 5.24
C ASP A 229 -13.27 -15.57 5.34
N ILE A 230 -12.31 -15.04 4.56
CA ILE A 230 -12.03 -13.61 4.51
C ILE A 230 -13.24 -12.84 3.99
N VAL A 231 -13.87 -13.30 2.90
CA VAL A 231 -15.08 -12.67 2.35
C VAL A 231 -16.21 -12.70 3.37
N LEU A 232 -16.45 -13.83 4.04
CA LEU A 232 -17.48 -13.95 5.08
C LEU A 232 -17.21 -13.03 6.27
N GLU A 233 -15.97 -12.95 6.74
CA GLU A 233 -15.57 -12.04 7.81
C GLU A 233 -15.81 -10.56 7.42
N LEU A 234 -15.52 -10.19 6.18
CA LEU A 234 -15.75 -8.83 5.69
C LEU A 234 -17.23 -8.47 5.62
N LEU A 235 -18.10 -9.39 5.20
CA LEU A 235 -19.54 -9.17 5.18
C LEU A 235 -20.12 -8.91 6.59
N GLN A 236 -19.47 -9.42 7.62
CA GLN A 236 -19.84 -9.21 9.02
C GLN A 236 -19.17 -7.97 9.64
N SER A 237 -18.08 -7.48 9.04
CA SER A 237 -17.29 -6.38 9.58
C SER A 237 -17.97 -5.03 9.34
N LYS A 238 -18.00 -4.19 10.40
CA LYS A 238 -18.47 -2.79 10.33
C LYS A 238 -17.30 -1.77 10.35
N THR A 239 -16.05 -2.24 10.33
CA THR A 239 -14.86 -1.42 10.53
C THR A 239 -14.05 -1.32 9.26
N SER A 240 -13.41 -0.15 9.02
CA SER A 240 -12.51 0.07 7.89
C SER A 240 -11.26 -0.84 7.96
N GLU A 241 -10.73 -1.25 6.81
CA GLU A 241 -9.49 -2.03 6.69
C GLU A 241 -8.27 -1.31 7.28
N ARG A 242 -8.28 0.01 7.33
CA ARG A 242 -7.17 0.84 7.84
C ARG A 242 -7.14 0.95 9.35
N GLN A 243 -8.16 0.49 10.04
CA GLN A 243 -8.16 0.47 11.50
C GLN A 243 -6.99 -0.40 12.01
N GLY A 244 -6.10 0.21 12.81
CA GLY A 244 -4.90 -0.47 13.34
C GLY A 244 -3.58 -0.11 12.62
N ARG A 245 -3.57 0.85 11.70
CA ARG A 245 -2.30 1.45 11.22
C ARG A 245 -1.85 2.55 12.17
N ALA A 246 -0.61 2.45 12.66
CA ALA A 246 -0.02 3.48 13.54
C ALA A 246 -0.06 4.88 12.91
N ILE A 247 0.07 4.98 11.60
CA ILE A 247 0.08 6.26 10.88
C ILE A 247 -1.29 6.94 10.80
N ASP A 248 -2.38 6.21 11.01
CA ASP A 248 -3.75 6.74 10.92
C ASP A 248 -4.26 7.25 12.29
N THR A 249 -3.51 7.02 13.37
CA THR A 249 -3.76 7.65 14.69
C THR A 249 -3.28 9.10 14.75
N ASP A 250 -2.44 9.53 13.81
CA ASP A 250 -2.07 10.92 13.62
C ASP A 250 -3.29 11.71 13.12
N SER A 251 -3.41 12.97 13.41
CA SER A 251 -4.56 13.88 13.21
C SER A 251 -5.48 13.56 12.01
N SER A 252 -6.77 13.90 12.11
CA SER A 252 -7.83 13.62 11.13
C SER A 252 -7.59 14.13 9.68
N SER A 253 -6.56 14.94 9.46
CA SER A 253 -6.15 15.49 8.16
C SER A 253 -4.79 14.98 7.67
N SER A 254 -4.16 14.03 8.37
CA SER A 254 -2.78 13.61 8.11
C SER A 254 -2.55 13.10 6.68
N MET A 255 -3.51 12.38 6.10
CA MET A 255 -3.39 11.86 4.74
C MET A 255 -3.59 12.95 3.67
N GLU A 256 -4.42 13.96 3.92
CA GLU A 256 -4.58 15.09 3.00
C GLU A 256 -3.30 15.93 2.93
N ILE A 257 -2.68 16.18 4.07
CA ILE A 257 -1.37 16.84 4.16
C ILE A 257 -0.31 16.02 3.41
N LYS A 258 -0.24 14.71 3.65
CA LYS A 258 0.73 13.83 2.97
C LYS A 258 0.57 13.81 1.44
N LYS A 259 -0.65 13.94 0.91
CA LYS A 259 -0.87 14.07 -0.54
C LYS A 259 -0.36 15.40 -1.08
N ILE A 260 -0.57 16.49 -0.32
CA ILE A 260 -0.01 17.81 -0.65
C ILE A 260 1.51 17.71 -0.69
N ASP A 261 2.12 16.95 0.22
CA ASP A 261 3.56 16.70 0.24
C ASP A 261 4.05 15.73 -0.84
N GLY A 262 3.14 15.17 -1.64
CA GLY A 262 3.46 14.29 -2.76
C GLY A 262 3.40 12.78 -2.43
N TYR A 263 2.79 12.40 -1.33
CA TYR A 263 2.50 10.99 -1.03
C TYR A 263 1.49 10.42 -2.03
N PHE A 264 1.56 9.09 -2.18
CA PHE A 264 0.72 8.35 -3.13
C PHE A 264 -0.70 8.18 -2.61
#